data_b7fb182d927e62081c433749530743fd
#
_entry.id   b7fb182d927e62081c433749530743fd
#
_cell.length_a   1.000
_cell.length_b   1.000
_cell.length_c   1.000
_cell.angle_alpha   90.00
_cell.angle_beta   90.00
_cell.angle_gamma   90.00
#
_symmetry.space_group_name_H-M   'P 1'
#
loop_
_entity.id
_entity.type
_entity.pdbx_description
1 polymer ?
#
loop_
_entity_poly.entity_id
_entity_poly.type
_entity_poly.pdbx_seq_one_letter_code
_entity_poly.pdbx_strand_id
1 'polypeptide(L)'
;MLQHLSNGWQVDQAILSEEDRVVLIRFGHDWDPTCMKMDESLYSIAEKCKNFCAIYLVDITEVPDFNKMYELYDPCTIMFFFRYFDYLKLVLNNCS
;
A
#
# COMPACT_ATOMS: atom_id res chain seq x y z
N MET A 1 7.39 -1.80 -12.71
CA MET A 1 7.68 -0.95 -11.56
C MET A 1 6.41 -0.61 -10.82
N LEU A 2 6.45 -0.58 -9.50
CA LEU A 2 5.28 -0.26 -8.72
C LEU A 2 5.12 1.26 -8.63
N GLN A 3 3.88 1.73 -8.75
CA GLN A 3 3.60 3.15 -8.76
C GLN A 3 3.55 3.72 -7.34
N HIS A 4 4.18 4.89 -7.15
CA HIS A 4 4.09 5.63 -5.90
C HIS A 4 2.93 6.62 -5.98
N LEU A 5 2.25 6.80 -4.85
CA LEU A 5 1.24 7.84 -4.69
C LEU A 5 1.84 8.93 -3.81
N SER A 6 1.78 10.17 -4.26
CA SER A 6 2.57 11.26 -3.68
C SER A 6 1.79 12.22 -2.78
N ASN A 7 0.49 12.09 -2.70
CA ASN A 7 -0.33 12.90 -1.81
C ASN A 7 -1.64 12.19 -1.49
N GLY A 8 -2.36 12.72 -0.48
CA GLY A 8 -3.61 12.11 -0.01
C GLY A 8 -4.67 12.02 -1.08
N TRP A 9 -4.75 13.02 -1.94
CA TRP A 9 -5.74 13.01 -3.02
C TRP A 9 -5.51 11.85 -3.98
N GLN A 10 -4.24 11.60 -4.31
CA GLN A 10 -3.91 10.49 -5.20
C GLN A 10 -4.27 9.14 -4.57
N VAL A 11 -4.06 9.01 -3.25
CA VAL A 11 -4.44 7.79 -2.53
C VAL A 11 -5.94 7.57 -2.61
N ASP A 12 -6.72 8.62 -2.32
CA ASP A 12 -8.17 8.55 -2.39
C ASP A 12 -8.63 8.19 -3.79
N GLN A 13 -8.05 8.82 -4.82
CA GLN A 13 -8.43 8.53 -6.19
C GLN A 13 -8.09 7.12 -6.61
N ALA A 14 -6.94 6.61 -6.17
CA ALA A 14 -6.54 5.24 -6.48
C ALA A 14 -7.54 4.24 -5.92
N ILE A 15 -8.04 4.50 -4.69
CA ILE A 15 -9.02 3.62 -4.06
C ILE A 15 -10.39 3.78 -4.72
N LEU A 16 -10.82 5.02 -4.93
CA LEU A 16 -12.17 5.30 -5.44
C LEU A 16 -12.37 4.90 -6.89
N SER A 17 -11.32 4.94 -7.69
CA SER A 17 -11.44 4.66 -9.13
C SER A 17 -11.47 3.17 -9.46
N GLU A 18 -11.16 2.29 -8.51
CA GLU A 18 -11.16 0.86 -8.76
C GLU A 18 -12.47 0.23 -8.32
N GLU A 19 -13.27 -0.22 -9.28
CA GLU A 19 -14.54 -0.86 -8.99
C GLU A 19 -14.45 -2.37 -8.92
N ASP A 20 -13.58 -2.95 -9.74
CA ASP A 20 -13.53 -4.40 -9.91
C ASP A 20 -12.28 -5.05 -9.33
N ARG A 21 -11.26 -4.27 -9.04
CA ARG A 21 -10.02 -4.82 -8.52
C ARG A 21 -9.80 -4.41 -7.07
N VAL A 22 -9.10 -5.28 -6.35
CA VAL A 22 -8.62 -4.94 -5.01
C VAL A 22 -7.48 -3.95 -5.16
N VAL A 23 -7.45 -2.91 -4.30
CA VAL A 23 -6.33 -1.99 -4.24
C VAL A 23 -5.47 -2.39 -3.06
N LEU A 24 -4.20 -2.66 -3.32
CA LEU A 24 -3.22 -2.98 -2.30
C LEU A 24 -2.26 -1.80 -2.17
N ILE A 25 -2.12 -1.27 -0.97
CA ILE A 25 -1.20 -0.16 -0.71
C ILE A 25 -0.21 -0.56 0.37
N ARG A 26 1.07 -0.41 0.06
CA ARG A 26 2.13 -0.55 1.06
C ARG A 26 2.43 0.83 1.63
N PHE A 27 2.23 0.99 2.92
CA PHE A 27 2.57 2.21 3.64
C PHE A 27 3.89 1.98 4.38
N GLY A 28 4.85 2.85 4.14
CA GLY A 28 6.15 2.73 4.79
C GLY A 28 7.18 3.61 4.10
N HIS A 29 8.41 3.11 3.99
CA HIS A 29 9.49 3.83 3.34
C HIS A 29 10.23 2.89 2.39
N ASP A 30 10.58 3.41 1.21
CA ASP A 30 11.31 2.60 0.22
C ASP A 30 12.67 2.13 0.73
N TRP A 31 13.28 2.90 1.64
CA TRP A 31 14.60 2.58 2.18
C TRP A 31 14.55 1.62 3.37
N ASP A 32 13.40 1.38 3.94
CA ASP A 32 13.28 0.50 5.10
C ASP A 32 13.48 -0.95 4.68
N PRO A 33 14.33 -1.73 5.37
CA PRO A 33 14.60 -3.12 4.97
C PRO A 33 13.36 -4.01 4.93
N THR A 34 12.41 -3.82 5.85
CA THR A 34 11.16 -4.59 5.85
C THR A 34 10.34 -4.25 4.60
N CYS A 35 10.25 -2.95 4.27
CA CYS A 35 9.55 -2.51 3.07
C CYS A 35 10.25 -2.97 1.80
N MET A 36 11.58 -2.92 1.76
CA MET A 36 12.32 -3.36 0.59
C MET A 36 12.04 -4.82 0.27
N LYS A 37 12.01 -5.65 1.31
CA LYS A 37 11.72 -7.07 1.15
C LYS A 37 10.30 -7.30 0.67
N MET A 38 9.34 -6.58 1.23
CA MET A 38 7.95 -6.68 0.81
C MET A 38 7.78 -6.18 -0.62
N ASP A 39 8.46 -5.08 -0.97
CA ASP A 39 8.35 -4.49 -2.31
C ASP A 39 8.87 -5.45 -3.38
N GLU A 40 9.92 -6.22 -3.08
CA GLU A 40 10.39 -7.25 -4.01
C GLU A 40 9.30 -8.29 -4.26
N SER A 41 8.62 -8.72 -3.21
CA SER A 41 7.53 -9.69 -3.33
C SER A 41 6.38 -9.11 -4.12
N LEU A 42 6.01 -7.86 -3.83
CA LEU A 42 4.93 -7.18 -4.54
C LEU A 42 5.26 -7.02 -6.02
N TYR A 43 6.50 -6.66 -6.32
CA TYR A 43 6.94 -6.50 -7.69
C TYR A 43 6.83 -7.83 -8.45
N SER A 44 7.24 -8.92 -7.81
CA SER A 44 7.24 -10.22 -8.46
C SER A 44 5.84 -10.75 -8.75
N ILE A 45 4.83 -10.37 -7.97
CA ILE A 45 3.45 -10.82 -8.20
C ILE A 45 2.61 -9.83 -8.99
N ALA A 46 3.08 -8.59 -9.16
CA ALA A 46 2.29 -7.52 -9.77
C ALA A 46 1.76 -7.89 -11.15
N GLU A 47 2.60 -8.47 -11.98
CA GLU A 47 2.22 -8.85 -13.33
C GLU A 47 1.19 -9.97 -13.32
N LYS A 48 1.31 -10.89 -12.37
CA LYS A 48 0.41 -12.05 -12.28
C LYS A 48 -0.98 -11.67 -11.81
N CYS A 49 -1.09 -10.63 -10.98
CA CYS A 49 -2.37 -10.27 -10.40
C CYS A 49 -2.97 -8.96 -10.93
N LYS A 50 -2.39 -8.39 -11.97
CA LYS A 50 -2.82 -7.09 -12.49
C LYS A 50 -4.28 -7.02 -12.90
N ASN A 51 -4.90 -8.14 -13.24
CA ASN A 51 -6.30 -8.16 -13.65
C ASN A 51 -7.27 -8.06 -12.47
N PHE A 52 -6.80 -8.34 -11.25
CA PHE A 52 -7.66 -8.30 -10.08
C PHE A 52 -7.07 -7.55 -8.90
N CYS A 53 -5.89 -6.97 -9.06
CA CYS A 53 -5.25 -6.22 -7.99
C CYS A 53 -4.41 -5.07 -8.56
N ALA A 54 -4.60 -3.89 -8.00
CA ALA A 54 -3.76 -2.73 -8.30
C ALA A 54 -2.87 -2.48 -7.08
N ILE A 55 -1.56 -2.36 -7.29
CA ILE A 55 -0.59 -2.24 -6.21
C ILE A 55 0.07 -0.86 -6.25
N TYR A 56 0.11 -0.20 -5.09
CA TYR A 56 0.71 1.13 -4.95
C TYR A 56 1.61 1.19 -3.73
N LEU A 57 2.57 2.10 -3.77
CA LEU A 57 3.47 2.38 -2.66
C LEU A 57 3.23 3.80 -2.15
N VAL A 58 3.17 3.95 -0.84
CA VAL A 58 2.99 5.25 -0.19
C VAL A 58 4.07 5.43 0.87
N ASP A 59 4.77 6.58 0.82
CA ASP A 59 5.73 6.97 1.84
C ASP A 59 4.99 7.74 2.92
N ILE A 60 5.03 7.22 4.14
CA ILE A 60 4.26 7.79 5.26
C ILE A 60 4.81 9.12 5.77
N THR A 61 6.00 9.52 5.32
CA THR A 61 6.52 10.85 5.59
C THR A 61 6.05 11.84 4.53
N GLU A 62 6.04 11.41 3.28
CA GLU A 62 5.55 12.24 2.17
C GLU A 62 4.04 12.42 2.24
N VAL A 63 3.32 11.37 2.63
CA VAL A 63 1.86 11.38 2.72
C VAL A 63 1.47 11.01 4.16
N PRO A 64 1.51 11.99 5.09
CA PRO A 64 1.18 11.70 6.48
C PRO A 64 -0.32 11.67 6.77
N ASP A 65 -1.13 11.94 5.76
CA ASP A 65 -2.58 12.13 5.89
C ASP A 65 -3.30 10.97 6.58
N PHE A 66 -2.81 9.74 6.40
CA PHE A 66 -3.50 8.55 6.88
C PHE A 66 -2.83 7.90 8.09
N ASN A 67 -1.71 8.48 8.55
CA ASN A 67 -0.90 7.84 9.59
C ASN A 67 -1.68 7.61 10.88
N LYS A 68 -2.41 8.60 11.33
CA LYS A 68 -3.18 8.51 12.56
C LYS A 68 -4.43 7.68 12.37
N MET A 69 -5.12 7.91 11.28
CA MET A 69 -6.39 7.23 11.00
C MET A 69 -6.22 5.72 10.88
N TYR A 70 -5.16 5.29 10.21
CA TYR A 70 -4.89 3.87 9.99
C TYR A 70 -3.86 3.31 10.97
N GLU A 71 -3.40 4.12 11.93
CA GLU A 71 -2.40 3.71 12.93
C GLU A 71 -1.15 3.13 12.28
N LEU A 72 -0.56 3.90 11.37
CA LEU A 72 0.60 3.46 10.60
C LEU A 72 1.90 3.68 11.37
N TYR A 73 2.04 2.97 12.50
CA TYR A 73 3.17 3.15 13.39
C TYR A 73 4.25 2.09 13.23
N ASP A 74 3.97 1.06 12.44
CA ASP A 74 4.93 0.00 12.17
C ASP A 74 5.75 0.32 10.92
N PRO A 75 6.93 -0.29 10.77
CA PRO A 75 7.81 0.01 9.63
C PRO A 75 7.17 -0.25 8.27
N CYS A 76 6.32 -1.28 8.19
CA CYS A 76 5.68 -1.64 6.94
C CYS A 76 4.26 -2.12 7.20
N THR A 77 3.30 -1.49 6.55
CA THR A 77 1.89 -1.86 6.65
C THR A 77 1.33 -2.06 5.26
N ILE A 78 0.64 -3.18 5.07
CA ILE A 78 -0.06 -3.46 3.83
C ILE A 78 -1.55 -3.34 4.11
N MET A 79 -2.25 -2.57 3.28
CA MET A 79 -3.69 -2.45 3.39
C MET A 79 -4.34 -2.82 2.08
N PHE A 80 -5.45 -3.53 2.17
CA PHE A 80 -6.26 -3.93 1.04
C PHE A 80 -7.58 -3.18 1.09
N PHE A 81 -7.96 -2.58 -0.02
CA PHE A 81 -9.23 -1.88 -0.15
C PHE A 81 -10.04 -2.52 -1.27
N PHE A 82 -11.32 -2.69 -1.03
CA PHE A 82 -12.22 -3.20 -2.05
C PHE A 82 -13.52 -2.40 -2.00
N ARG A 83 -13.89 -1.81 -3.12
CA ARG A 83 -15.13 -1.04 -3.28
C ARG A 83 -15.27 0.08 -2.25
N TYR A 84 -14.15 0.77 -1.96
CA TYR A 84 -14.03 1.95 -1.09
C TYR A 84 -14.23 1.69 0.40
N PHE A 85 -15.07 0.72 0.78
CA PHE A 85 -15.59 0.63 2.15
C PHE A 85 -14.84 -0.36 3.01
N ASP A 86 -14.42 -1.47 2.41
CA ASP A 86 -13.79 -2.55 3.17
C ASP A 86 -12.29 -2.45 3.03
N TYR A 87 -11.61 -2.59 4.15
CA TYR A 87 -10.18 -2.71 4.09
C TYR A 87 -9.69 -3.74 5.10
N LEU A 88 -8.58 -4.36 4.78
CA LEU A 88 -7.87 -5.28 5.65
C LEU A 88 -6.46 -4.76 5.81
N LYS A 89 -6.03 -4.59 7.06
CA LYS A 89 -4.70 -4.09 7.37
C LYS A 89 -3.82 -5.24 7.83
N LEU A 90 -2.66 -5.38 7.19
CA LEU A 90 -1.63 -6.32 7.59
C LEU A 90 -0.38 -5.55 7.98
N VAL A 91 0.09 -5.77 9.20
CA VAL A 91 1.27 -5.12 9.73
C VAL A 91 2.44 -6.08 9.64
N LEU A 92 3.53 -5.62 9.05
CA LEU A 92 4.73 -6.41 8.90
C LEU A 92 5.81 -5.84 9.81
N ASN A 93 6.22 -6.65 10.77
CA ASN A 93 7.27 -6.28 11.70
C ASN A 93 8.58 -6.93 11.29
N ASN A 94 9.68 -6.23 11.58
CA ASN A 94 11.00 -6.77 11.32
C ASN A 94 11.40 -7.73 12.43
N CYS A 95 10.54 -8.69 12.71
CA CYS A 95 10.79 -9.72 13.68
C CYS A 95 11.29 -10.95 12.98
N SER A 96 12.42 -11.39 13.33
CA SER A 96 12.97 -12.62 12.76
C SER A 96 12.55 -13.82 13.60
#